data_31ce0f28be25c7989979d0f368a3a41d
#
_entry.id   31ce0f28be25c7989979d0f368a3a41d
#
_cell.length_a   1.000
_cell.length_b   1.000
_cell.length_c   1.000
_cell.angle_alpha   90.00
_cell.angle_beta   90.00
_cell.angle_gamma   90.00
#
_symmetry.space_group_name_H-M   'P 1'
#
loop_
_entity.id
_entity.type
_entity.pdbx_description
1 polymer ?
#
loop_
_entity_poly.entity_id
_entity_poly.type
_entity_poly.pdbx_seq_one_letter_code
_entity_poly.pdbx_strand_id
1 'polypeptide(L)'
;MNKNIFVALDFDNLDLALETTKKIRDEIAGVKVGTELYTICGNEGLKKLKELGVDIFLDLKLGPEIPNQVKKTVSALETLKTIKYLTIHTSGDYEMLNAAKEAAGSIELLGVTVLTSQSNLENLGVKNSIKDQVKILVELANKSKLAGVISSAQDLSLVRSISKDLKIFCPGIRGQNDKMNDQKRVMSYADFTKTADSKCFAVIGRPIIEGDPVQNIKKIIQSSY
;
A
#
# COMPACT_ATOMS: atom_id res chain seq x y z
N MET A 1 -0.69 -8.06 -20.33
CA MET A 1 0.28 -7.40 -19.43
C MET A 1 -0.09 -7.67 -17.98
N ASN A 2 0.88 -7.93 -17.12
CA ASN A 2 0.60 -8.15 -15.70
C ASN A 2 0.29 -6.79 -15.06
N LYS A 3 -0.95 -6.57 -14.61
CA LYS A 3 -1.35 -5.31 -13.96
C LYS A 3 -0.67 -5.26 -12.59
N ASN A 4 0.21 -4.28 -12.36
CA ASN A 4 0.96 -4.13 -11.11
C ASN A 4 0.83 -2.74 -10.47
N ILE A 5 -0.17 -1.96 -10.88
CA ILE A 5 -0.42 -0.62 -10.34
C ILE A 5 -1.66 -0.65 -9.46
N PHE A 6 -1.52 -0.20 -8.21
CA PHE A 6 -2.63 0.22 -7.35
C PHE A 6 -2.73 1.74 -7.39
N VAL A 7 -3.90 2.27 -7.75
CA VAL A 7 -4.12 3.71 -7.79
C VAL A 7 -4.61 4.20 -6.43
N ALA A 8 -3.87 5.14 -5.84
CA ALA A 8 -4.28 5.77 -4.60
C ALA A 8 -5.36 6.82 -4.89
N LEU A 9 -6.57 6.53 -4.39
CA LEU A 9 -7.74 7.40 -4.51
C LEU A 9 -7.72 8.45 -3.40
N ASP A 10 -6.74 9.35 -3.45
CA ASP A 10 -6.59 10.42 -2.46
C ASP A 10 -7.54 11.59 -2.86
N PHE A 11 -8.84 11.35 -2.69
CA PHE A 11 -9.94 12.28 -2.96
C PHE A 11 -10.72 12.57 -1.68
N ASP A 12 -11.23 13.77 -1.58
CA ASP A 12 -12.19 14.23 -0.56
C ASP A 12 -13.66 13.98 -0.97
N ASN A 13 -13.90 13.22 -2.04
CA ASN A 13 -15.21 12.98 -2.61
C ASN A 13 -15.31 11.55 -3.18
N LEU A 14 -16.34 10.80 -2.76
CA LEU A 14 -16.56 9.43 -3.22
C LEU A 14 -16.93 9.33 -4.70
N ASP A 15 -17.73 10.26 -5.21
CA ASP A 15 -18.20 10.21 -6.60
C ASP A 15 -17.03 10.38 -7.59
N LEU A 16 -16.09 11.28 -7.27
CA LEU A 16 -14.84 11.42 -8.04
C LEU A 16 -13.99 10.14 -7.99
N ALA A 17 -13.90 9.50 -6.82
CA ALA A 17 -13.18 8.23 -6.68
C ALA A 17 -13.82 7.11 -7.52
N LEU A 18 -15.16 7.01 -7.52
CA LEU A 18 -15.91 6.04 -8.33
C LEU A 18 -15.75 6.30 -9.82
N GLU A 19 -15.90 7.56 -10.26
CA GLU A 19 -15.76 7.95 -11.66
C GLU A 19 -14.35 7.66 -12.18
N THR A 20 -13.33 8.05 -11.41
CA THR A 20 -11.94 7.78 -11.75
C THR A 20 -11.69 6.28 -11.87
N THR A 21 -12.10 5.49 -10.87
CA THR A 21 -11.93 4.05 -10.87
C THR A 21 -12.61 3.40 -12.09
N LYS A 22 -13.83 3.80 -12.40
CA LYS A 22 -14.58 3.29 -13.56
C LYS A 22 -13.83 3.51 -14.88
N LYS A 23 -13.14 4.65 -15.03
CA LYS A 23 -12.38 4.99 -16.25
C LYS A 23 -11.11 4.14 -16.43
N ILE A 24 -10.46 3.71 -15.33
CA ILE A 24 -9.14 3.09 -15.40
C ILE A 24 -9.07 1.64 -14.91
N ARG A 25 -10.17 1.06 -14.44
CA ARG A 25 -10.21 -0.29 -13.83
C ARG A 25 -9.60 -1.39 -14.69
N ASP A 26 -9.67 -1.24 -16.00
CA ASP A 26 -9.15 -2.24 -16.93
C ASP A 26 -7.62 -2.19 -17.09
N GLU A 27 -6.96 -1.14 -16.60
CA GLU A 27 -5.51 -0.92 -16.70
C GLU A 27 -4.76 -1.17 -15.37
N ILE A 28 -5.48 -1.34 -14.25
CA ILE A 28 -4.91 -1.38 -12.90
C ILE A 28 -5.09 -2.74 -12.21
N ALA A 29 -4.24 -3.03 -11.21
CA ALA A 29 -4.39 -4.20 -10.33
C ALA A 29 -5.51 -3.97 -9.29
N GLY A 30 -5.74 -2.72 -8.92
CA GLY A 30 -6.75 -2.34 -7.93
C GLY A 30 -6.61 -0.88 -7.50
N VAL A 31 -7.37 -0.52 -6.48
CA VAL A 31 -7.36 0.83 -5.90
C VAL A 31 -6.96 0.82 -4.44
N LYS A 32 -6.25 1.85 -3.99
CA LYS A 32 -5.94 2.10 -2.58
C LYS A 32 -6.89 3.15 -2.03
N VAL A 33 -7.61 2.80 -0.99
CA VAL A 33 -8.42 3.73 -0.20
C VAL A 33 -7.65 4.09 1.06
N GLY A 34 -7.22 5.34 1.15
CA GLY A 34 -6.52 5.90 2.32
C GLY A 34 -7.49 6.35 3.42
N THR A 35 -6.92 6.86 4.52
CA THR A 35 -7.68 7.31 5.69
C THR A 35 -8.66 8.43 5.36
N GLU A 36 -8.28 9.39 4.51
CA GLU A 36 -9.14 10.51 4.11
C GLU A 36 -10.43 10.02 3.45
N LEU A 37 -10.32 9.32 2.33
CA LEU A 37 -11.49 8.83 1.60
C LEU A 37 -12.33 7.85 2.44
N TYR A 38 -11.66 6.98 3.23
CA TYR A 38 -12.39 6.06 4.13
C TYR A 38 -13.16 6.79 5.23
N THR A 39 -12.60 7.86 5.80
CA THR A 39 -13.28 8.68 6.81
C THR A 39 -14.55 9.32 6.27
N ILE A 40 -14.52 9.70 4.98
CA ILE A 40 -15.66 10.33 4.30
C ILE A 40 -16.74 9.31 3.93
N CYS A 41 -16.35 8.19 3.35
CA CYS A 41 -17.30 7.26 2.72
C CYS A 41 -17.57 5.98 3.52
N GLY A 42 -16.74 5.65 4.50
CA GLY A 42 -16.89 4.46 5.34
C GLY A 42 -17.02 3.15 4.55
N ASN A 43 -17.67 2.17 5.18
CA ASN A 43 -17.86 0.84 4.59
C ASN A 43 -18.76 0.86 3.34
N GLU A 44 -19.71 1.77 3.27
CA GLU A 44 -20.62 1.87 2.11
C GLU A 44 -19.85 2.33 0.85
N GLY A 45 -18.89 3.23 1.00
CA GLY A 45 -18.01 3.61 -0.10
C GLY A 45 -17.15 2.46 -0.60
N LEU A 46 -16.63 1.63 0.32
CA LEU A 46 -15.88 0.43 -0.06
C LEU A 46 -16.74 -0.56 -0.86
N LYS A 47 -18.01 -0.76 -0.46
CA LYS A 47 -18.94 -1.63 -1.21
C LYS A 47 -19.16 -1.12 -2.63
N LYS A 48 -19.44 0.18 -2.80
CA LYS A 48 -19.61 0.80 -4.13
C LYS A 48 -18.37 0.66 -5.01
N LEU A 49 -17.17 0.83 -4.45
CA LEU A 49 -15.91 0.60 -5.18
C LEU A 49 -15.76 -0.88 -5.56
N LYS A 50 -16.13 -1.82 -4.69
CA LYS A 50 -16.07 -3.26 -4.96
C LYS A 50 -17.00 -3.68 -6.10
N GLU A 51 -18.17 -3.06 -6.24
CA GLU A 51 -19.10 -3.28 -7.34
C GLU A 51 -18.51 -2.94 -8.72
N LEU A 52 -17.46 -2.11 -8.79
CA LEU A 52 -16.73 -1.83 -10.02
C LEU A 52 -15.78 -2.99 -10.44
N GLY A 53 -15.69 -4.06 -9.64
CA GLY A 53 -14.90 -5.26 -9.98
C GLY A 53 -13.40 -5.11 -9.72
N VAL A 54 -12.97 -4.13 -8.93
CA VAL A 54 -11.55 -3.91 -8.61
C VAL A 54 -11.17 -4.50 -7.25
N ASP A 55 -9.89 -4.85 -7.10
CA ASP A 55 -9.33 -5.20 -5.79
C ASP A 55 -9.16 -3.93 -4.94
N ILE A 56 -9.62 -3.99 -3.68
CA ILE A 56 -9.50 -2.87 -2.75
C ILE A 56 -8.36 -3.12 -1.77
N PHE A 57 -7.43 -2.18 -1.75
CA PHE A 57 -6.38 -2.05 -0.78
C PHE A 57 -6.75 -0.95 0.23
N LEU A 58 -7.19 -1.33 1.44
CA LEU A 58 -7.54 -0.40 2.51
C LEU A 58 -6.30 -0.02 3.32
N ASP A 59 -5.90 1.24 3.21
CA ASP A 59 -4.64 1.76 3.77
C ASP A 59 -4.88 2.60 5.03
N LEU A 60 -5.32 1.94 6.12
CA LEU A 60 -5.59 2.57 7.42
C LEU A 60 -4.36 2.62 8.33
N LYS A 61 -3.32 1.85 8.04
CA LYS A 61 -2.09 1.74 8.84
C LYS A 61 -2.40 1.46 10.31
N LEU A 62 -3.19 0.38 10.57
CA LEU A 62 -3.60 0.00 11.92
C LEU A 62 -2.40 -0.16 12.87
N GLY A 63 -2.55 0.34 14.11
CA GLY A 63 -1.59 0.17 15.19
C GLY A 63 -0.41 1.12 15.17
N PRO A 64 0.55 1.02 16.12
CA PRO A 64 0.58 0.10 17.27
C PRO A 64 -0.61 0.24 18.23
N GLU A 65 -1.22 -0.88 18.60
CA GLU A 65 -2.39 -0.92 19.48
C GLU A 65 -2.41 -2.27 20.25
N ILE A 66 -3.24 -2.39 21.25
CA ILE A 66 -3.44 -3.61 22.02
C ILE A 66 -3.84 -4.77 21.09
N PRO A 67 -3.17 -5.95 21.15
CA PRO A 67 -3.41 -7.06 20.22
C PRO A 67 -4.89 -7.45 20.06
N ASN A 68 -5.64 -7.50 21.18
CA ASN A 68 -7.05 -7.84 21.13
C ASN A 68 -7.92 -6.78 20.41
N GLN A 69 -7.56 -5.50 20.48
CA GLN A 69 -8.28 -4.44 19.76
C GLN A 69 -8.02 -4.52 18.25
N VAL A 70 -6.77 -4.75 17.86
CA VAL A 70 -6.43 -4.97 16.45
C VAL A 70 -7.15 -6.21 15.91
N LYS A 71 -7.17 -7.32 16.67
CA LYS A 71 -7.89 -8.54 16.31
C LYS A 71 -9.37 -8.25 16.03
N LYS A 72 -10.05 -7.54 16.93
CA LYS A 72 -11.47 -7.16 16.76
C LYS A 72 -11.68 -6.26 15.54
N THR A 73 -10.80 -5.27 15.31
CA THR A 73 -10.87 -4.37 14.16
C THR A 73 -10.71 -5.14 12.85
N VAL A 74 -9.72 -6.00 12.75
CA VAL A 74 -9.49 -6.84 11.56
C VAL A 74 -10.66 -7.78 11.32
N SER A 75 -11.19 -8.42 12.37
CA SER A 75 -12.37 -9.27 12.28
C SER A 75 -13.60 -8.51 11.76
N ALA A 76 -13.84 -7.30 12.26
CA ALA A 76 -14.95 -6.46 11.80
C ALA A 76 -14.80 -6.08 10.31
N LEU A 77 -13.59 -5.73 9.87
CA LEU A 77 -13.32 -5.44 8.47
C LEU A 77 -13.46 -6.68 7.58
N GLU A 78 -13.07 -7.86 8.08
CA GLU A 78 -13.19 -9.12 7.35
C GLU A 78 -14.65 -9.49 7.08
N THR A 79 -15.57 -9.20 8.00
CA THR A 79 -17.02 -9.46 7.79
C THR A 79 -17.61 -8.71 6.60
N LEU A 80 -16.99 -7.59 6.17
CA LEU A 80 -17.47 -6.83 5.01
C LEU A 80 -17.25 -7.55 3.68
N LYS A 81 -16.26 -8.45 3.59
CA LYS A 81 -15.87 -9.18 2.36
C LYS A 81 -15.59 -8.29 1.16
N THR A 82 -15.23 -7.01 1.41
CA THR A 82 -15.01 -6.00 0.36
C THR A 82 -13.54 -5.76 0.08
N ILE A 83 -12.69 -5.83 1.09
CA ILE A 83 -11.27 -5.50 0.98
C ILE A 83 -10.42 -6.76 0.75
N LYS A 84 -9.37 -6.62 -0.04
CA LYS A 84 -8.38 -7.66 -0.29
C LYS A 84 -7.11 -7.45 0.53
N TYR A 85 -6.67 -6.21 0.64
CA TYR A 85 -5.46 -5.85 1.38
C TYR A 85 -5.76 -4.85 2.48
N LEU A 86 -5.10 -5.00 3.63
CA LEU A 86 -5.20 -4.08 4.77
C LEU A 86 -3.80 -3.81 5.33
N THR A 87 -3.47 -2.55 5.57
CA THR A 87 -2.20 -2.17 6.19
C THR A 87 -2.25 -2.22 7.70
N ILE A 88 -1.16 -2.71 8.27
CA ILE A 88 -0.90 -2.75 9.72
C ILE A 88 0.55 -2.34 9.99
N HIS A 89 0.80 -1.48 10.98
CA HIS A 89 2.16 -1.12 11.35
C HIS A 89 2.93 -2.31 11.93
N THR A 90 4.06 -2.65 11.31
CA THR A 90 4.91 -3.77 11.78
C THR A 90 5.55 -3.45 13.14
N SER A 91 5.69 -2.14 13.47
CA SER A 91 6.20 -1.68 14.77
C SER A 91 5.29 -1.97 15.96
N GLY A 92 4.11 -2.55 15.74
CA GLY A 92 3.19 -2.97 16.80
C GLY A 92 3.54 -4.30 17.45
N ASP A 93 4.71 -4.86 17.19
CA ASP A 93 5.25 -6.13 17.69
C ASP A 93 4.64 -7.43 17.09
N TYR A 94 5.25 -8.56 17.52
CA TYR A 94 4.85 -9.90 17.07
C TYR A 94 3.45 -10.29 17.54
N GLU A 95 3.11 -9.99 18.80
CA GLU A 95 1.82 -10.39 19.39
C GLU A 95 0.65 -9.71 18.71
N MET A 96 0.78 -8.40 18.44
CA MET A 96 -0.22 -7.64 17.71
C MET A 96 -0.39 -8.14 16.27
N LEU A 97 0.70 -8.38 15.56
CA LEU A 97 0.67 -8.88 14.18
C LEU A 97 0.05 -10.27 14.10
N ASN A 98 0.37 -11.16 15.05
CA ASN A 98 -0.19 -12.50 15.10
C ASN A 98 -1.69 -12.48 15.40
N ALA A 99 -2.13 -11.66 16.36
CA ALA A 99 -3.53 -11.46 16.68
C ALA A 99 -4.34 -10.94 15.48
N ALA A 100 -3.77 -9.99 14.73
CA ALA A 100 -4.36 -9.50 13.49
C ALA A 100 -4.44 -10.60 12.43
N LYS A 101 -3.37 -11.39 12.25
CA LYS A 101 -3.31 -12.48 11.27
C LYS A 101 -4.34 -13.57 11.53
N GLU A 102 -4.57 -13.93 12.79
CA GLU A 102 -5.62 -14.89 13.18
C GLU A 102 -7.02 -14.44 12.77
N ALA A 103 -7.29 -13.13 12.77
CA ALA A 103 -8.60 -12.56 12.45
C ALA A 103 -8.76 -12.18 10.97
N ALA A 104 -7.69 -12.24 10.18
CA ALA A 104 -7.67 -11.68 8.83
C ALA A 104 -8.54 -12.43 7.81
N GLY A 105 -8.81 -13.74 8.04
CA GLY A 105 -9.59 -14.54 7.11
C GLY A 105 -9.08 -14.44 5.68
N SER A 106 -9.89 -13.86 4.79
CA SER A 106 -9.53 -13.62 3.38
C SER A 106 -8.71 -12.36 3.14
N ILE A 107 -8.57 -11.49 4.14
CA ILE A 107 -7.78 -10.25 4.03
C ILE A 107 -6.29 -10.59 4.06
N GLU A 108 -5.57 -10.07 3.08
CA GLU A 108 -4.11 -10.11 3.04
C GLU A 108 -3.54 -8.90 3.80
N LEU A 109 -2.91 -9.15 4.96
CA LEU A 109 -2.29 -8.09 5.76
C LEU A 109 -0.95 -7.67 5.17
N LEU A 110 -0.76 -6.35 5.04
CA LEU A 110 0.47 -5.70 4.56
C LEU A 110 1.13 -4.94 5.70
N GLY A 111 2.33 -5.37 6.10
CA GLY A 111 3.10 -4.74 7.16
C GLY A 111 3.73 -3.42 6.70
N VAL A 112 3.37 -2.32 7.35
CA VAL A 112 4.00 -1.01 7.09
C VAL A 112 5.38 -0.99 7.74
N THR A 113 6.41 -0.76 6.94
CA THR A 113 7.79 -0.60 7.41
C THR A 113 8.06 0.86 7.80
N VAL A 114 9.19 1.44 7.40
CA VAL A 114 9.46 2.87 7.61
C VAL A 114 8.73 3.70 6.55
N LEU A 115 7.96 4.69 6.99
CA LEU A 115 7.22 5.56 6.08
C LEU A 115 8.16 6.31 5.12
N THR A 116 7.75 6.44 3.86
CA THR A 116 8.56 7.10 2.81
C THR A 116 8.75 8.60 3.03
N SER A 117 7.97 9.21 3.92
CA SER A 117 8.12 10.59 4.38
C SER A 117 9.22 10.78 5.44
N GLN A 118 9.61 9.69 6.12
CA GLN A 118 10.64 9.73 7.18
C GLN A 118 12.04 9.69 6.58
N SER A 119 12.89 10.63 6.99
CA SER A 119 14.30 10.71 6.60
C SER A 119 15.27 10.37 7.74
N ASN A 120 14.80 10.44 8.99
CA ASN A 120 15.49 9.92 10.16
C ASN A 120 14.47 9.41 11.19
N LEU A 121 14.93 8.65 12.18
CA LEU A 121 14.08 8.01 13.19
C LEU A 121 14.44 8.44 14.61
N GLU A 122 15.38 9.37 14.77
CA GLU A 122 15.89 9.81 16.08
C GLU A 122 14.79 10.42 16.97
N ASN A 123 13.88 11.21 16.35
CA ASN A 123 12.74 11.81 17.06
C ASN A 123 11.74 10.77 17.61
N LEU A 124 11.83 9.52 17.12
CA LEU A 124 11.06 8.38 17.61
C LEU A 124 11.85 7.54 18.63
N GLY A 125 13.03 7.98 19.03
CA GLY A 125 13.92 7.23 19.91
C GLY A 125 14.57 6.00 19.28
N VAL A 126 14.47 5.84 17.95
CA VAL A 126 15.04 4.72 17.21
C VAL A 126 16.44 5.10 16.74
N LYS A 127 17.45 4.38 17.24
CA LYS A 127 18.88 4.62 16.92
C LYS A 127 19.34 3.96 15.62
N ASN A 128 18.55 3.05 15.06
CA ASN A 128 18.88 2.35 13.84
C ASN A 128 18.86 3.29 12.62
N SER A 129 19.72 2.99 11.64
CA SER A 129 19.55 3.59 10.31
C SER A 129 18.17 3.21 9.72
N ILE A 130 17.66 4.00 8.78
CA ILE A 130 16.40 3.65 8.08
C ILE A 130 16.50 2.25 7.47
N LYS A 131 17.63 1.91 6.86
CA LYS A 131 17.85 0.61 6.22
C LYS A 131 17.80 -0.56 7.23
N ASP A 132 18.45 -0.40 8.38
CA ASP A 132 18.43 -1.41 9.43
C ASP A 132 17.04 -1.55 10.05
N GLN A 133 16.35 -0.42 10.24
CA GLN A 133 14.98 -0.46 10.76
C GLN A 133 14.02 -1.12 9.76
N VAL A 134 14.12 -0.84 8.45
CA VAL A 134 13.35 -1.54 7.42
C VAL A 134 13.63 -3.03 7.47
N LYS A 135 14.92 -3.44 7.59
CA LYS A 135 15.29 -4.86 7.71
C LYS A 135 14.58 -5.53 8.89
N ILE A 136 14.66 -4.95 10.08
CA ILE A 136 14.01 -5.48 11.31
C ILE A 136 12.51 -5.62 11.10
N LEU A 137 11.84 -4.60 10.53
CA LEU A 137 10.40 -4.62 10.33
C LEU A 137 9.97 -5.63 9.25
N VAL A 138 10.77 -5.83 8.20
CA VAL A 138 10.51 -6.87 7.17
C VAL A 138 10.70 -8.27 7.75
N GLU A 139 11.76 -8.50 8.56
CA GLU A 139 11.97 -9.76 9.25
C GLU A 139 10.80 -10.09 10.19
N LEU A 140 10.29 -9.10 10.91
CA LEU A 140 9.12 -9.26 11.78
C LEU A 140 7.84 -9.56 10.98
N ALA A 141 7.59 -8.86 9.87
CA ALA A 141 6.47 -9.14 8.98
C ALA A 141 6.53 -10.58 8.42
N ASN A 142 7.71 -11.01 7.99
CA ASN A 142 7.93 -12.37 7.48
C ASN A 142 7.73 -13.44 8.57
N LYS A 143 8.26 -13.21 9.79
CA LYS A 143 8.06 -14.08 10.96
C LYS A 143 6.58 -14.19 11.33
N SER A 144 5.83 -13.10 11.24
CA SER A 144 4.37 -13.05 11.52
C SER A 144 3.52 -13.56 10.36
N LYS A 145 4.14 -14.06 9.28
CA LYS A 145 3.46 -14.62 8.09
C LYS A 145 2.46 -13.63 7.47
N LEU A 146 2.79 -12.34 7.45
CA LEU A 146 2.02 -11.37 6.71
C LEU A 146 2.11 -11.65 5.21
N ALA A 147 1.11 -11.23 4.44
CA ALA A 147 1.06 -11.45 3.00
C ALA A 147 2.07 -10.58 2.22
N GLY A 148 2.46 -9.44 2.80
CA GLY A 148 3.38 -8.53 2.17
C GLY A 148 3.77 -7.37 3.08
N VAL A 149 4.48 -6.41 2.49
CA VAL A 149 4.93 -5.19 3.16
C VAL A 149 4.70 -3.95 2.30
N ILE A 150 4.54 -2.81 2.98
CA ILE A 150 4.65 -1.49 2.37
C ILE A 150 6.09 -1.03 2.59
N SER A 151 6.83 -0.83 1.51
CA SER A 151 8.23 -0.40 1.57
C SER A 151 8.59 0.49 0.38
N SER A 152 9.60 1.36 0.53
CA SER A 152 10.10 2.13 -0.61
C SER A 152 10.60 1.21 -1.71
N ALA A 153 10.44 1.60 -2.97
CA ALA A 153 11.04 0.87 -4.09
C ALA A 153 12.58 0.80 -4.00
N GLN A 154 13.22 1.72 -3.28
CA GLN A 154 14.65 1.66 -2.99
C GLN A 154 15.05 0.49 -2.10
N ASP A 155 14.10 -0.09 -1.36
CA ASP A 155 14.34 -1.20 -0.43
C ASP A 155 14.06 -2.58 -1.06
N LEU A 156 13.66 -2.68 -2.34
CA LEU A 156 13.26 -3.92 -3.01
C LEU A 156 14.30 -5.05 -2.83
N SER A 157 15.57 -4.77 -3.11
CA SER A 157 16.66 -5.75 -2.96
C SER A 157 16.81 -6.23 -1.53
N LEU A 158 16.66 -5.32 -0.55
CA LEU A 158 16.71 -5.67 0.87
C LEU A 158 15.56 -6.58 1.26
N VAL A 159 14.33 -6.25 0.87
CA VAL A 159 13.14 -7.08 1.15
C VAL A 159 13.30 -8.46 0.53
N ARG A 160 13.77 -8.55 -0.73
CA ARG A 160 14.01 -9.82 -1.43
C ARG A 160 15.14 -10.67 -0.84
N SER A 161 16.13 -10.04 -0.20
CA SER A 161 17.17 -10.78 0.54
C SER A 161 16.63 -11.48 1.80
N ILE A 162 15.51 -10.98 2.35
CA ILE A 162 14.86 -11.54 3.55
C ILE A 162 13.78 -12.56 3.17
N SER A 163 12.95 -12.20 2.18
CA SER A 163 11.84 -13.07 1.74
C SER A 163 11.55 -12.92 0.26
N LYS A 164 11.49 -14.06 -0.44
CA LYS A 164 11.06 -14.15 -1.84
C LYS A 164 9.53 -14.21 -1.98
N ASP A 165 8.81 -14.42 -0.87
CA ASP A 165 7.37 -14.67 -0.90
C ASP A 165 6.52 -13.46 -0.58
N LEU A 166 7.03 -12.51 0.19
CA LEU A 166 6.31 -11.30 0.53
C LEU A 166 5.94 -10.49 -0.73
N LYS A 167 4.69 -10.07 -0.82
CA LYS A 167 4.27 -9.02 -1.75
C LYS A 167 4.84 -7.69 -1.30
N ILE A 168 5.30 -6.86 -2.24
CA ILE A 168 5.85 -5.54 -1.90
C ILE A 168 5.02 -4.46 -2.59
N PHE A 169 4.40 -3.63 -1.80
CA PHE A 169 3.66 -2.47 -2.28
C PHE A 169 4.53 -1.22 -2.09
N CYS A 170 4.86 -0.57 -3.19
CA CYS A 170 5.82 0.53 -3.23
C CYS A 170 5.10 1.87 -3.46
N PRO A 171 4.86 2.67 -2.41
CA PRO A 171 4.45 4.06 -2.56
C PRO A 171 5.63 4.92 -3.04
N GLY A 172 5.33 6.15 -3.47
CA GLY A 172 6.36 7.08 -3.92
C GLY A 172 6.85 6.84 -5.36
N ILE A 173 6.09 6.09 -6.14
CA ILE A 173 6.35 5.95 -7.58
C ILE A 173 5.83 7.18 -8.30
N ARG A 174 6.64 7.72 -9.23
CA ARG A 174 6.39 8.97 -9.96
C ARG A 174 6.62 8.79 -11.47
N GLY A 175 6.03 9.69 -12.28
CA GLY A 175 6.47 9.91 -13.65
C GLY A 175 7.83 10.61 -13.69
N GLN A 176 8.48 10.61 -14.85
CA GLN A 176 9.85 11.15 -14.99
C GLN A 176 10.01 12.64 -14.59
N ASN A 177 8.94 13.45 -14.69
CA ASN A 177 8.97 14.89 -14.44
C ASN A 177 8.12 15.33 -13.23
N ASP A 178 7.65 14.39 -12.40
CA ASP A 178 6.78 14.71 -11.28
C ASP A 178 7.54 15.33 -10.11
N LYS A 179 6.89 16.28 -9.41
CA LYS A 179 7.46 16.90 -8.21
C LYS A 179 7.55 15.88 -7.05
N MET A 180 8.59 15.97 -6.25
CA MET A 180 8.82 15.08 -5.09
C MET A 180 7.79 15.25 -3.97
N ASN A 181 7.22 16.46 -3.81
CA ASN A 181 6.25 16.80 -2.75
C ASN A 181 6.66 16.29 -1.35
N ASP A 182 5.74 15.63 -0.64
CA ASP A 182 5.87 15.08 0.72
C ASP A 182 6.67 13.76 0.81
N GLN A 183 6.94 13.11 -0.32
CA GLN A 183 7.66 11.84 -0.38
C GLN A 183 9.17 12.09 -0.56
N LYS A 184 9.99 11.59 0.37
CA LYS A 184 11.44 11.77 0.34
C LYS A 184 12.18 10.63 -0.36
N ARG A 185 11.58 9.42 -0.39
CA ARG A 185 12.13 8.23 -1.04
C ARG A 185 11.25 7.86 -2.24
N VAL A 186 11.56 8.44 -3.39
CA VAL A 186 10.81 8.28 -4.65
C VAL A 186 11.61 7.51 -5.70
N MET A 187 10.91 6.90 -6.66
CA MET A 187 11.49 6.22 -7.81
C MET A 187 10.60 6.44 -9.04
N SER A 188 11.19 6.49 -10.25
CA SER A 188 10.37 6.52 -11.46
C SER A 188 9.70 5.17 -11.70
N TYR A 189 8.54 5.17 -12.39
CA TYR A 189 7.89 3.89 -12.75
C TYR A 189 8.77 3.05 -13.69
N ALA A 190 9.49 3.70 -14.60
CA ALA A 190 10.45 3.04 -15.50
C ALA A 190 11.56 2.32 -14.73
N ASP A 191 12.11 2.93 -13.68
CA ASP A 191 13.16 2.29 -12.88
C ASP A 191 12.58 1.23 -11.94
N PHE A 192 11.38 1.43 -11.43
CA PHE A 192 10.65 0.43 -10.65
C PHE A 192 10.47 -0.86 -11.47
N THR A 193 10.01 -0.77 -12.72
CA THR A 193 9.77 -1.95 -13.56
C THR A 193 11.02 -2.75 -13.92
N LYS A 194 12.20 -2.11 -13.92
CA LYS A 194 13.49 -2.80 -14.14
C LYS A 194 13.90 -3.70 -12.97
N THR A 195 13.44 -3.38 -11.75
CA THR A 195 13.84 -4.06 -10.52
C THR A 195 12.73 -4.89 -9.88
N ALA A 196 11.47 -4.60 -10.22
CA ALA A 196 10.30 -5.23 -9.67
C ALA A 196 10.06 -6.63 -10.26
N ASP A 197 9.73 -7.58 -9.43
CA ASP A 197 9.23 -8.90 -9.84
C ASP A 197 7.68 -8.94 -9.85
N SER A 198 7.11 -10.11 -10.16
CA SER A 198 5.65 -10.30 -10.24
C SER A 198 4.89 -10.13 -8.92
N LYS A 199 5.59 -10.05 -7.79
CA LYS A 199 5.01 -9.80 -6.45
C LYS A 199 5.20 -8.34 -6.00
N CYS A 200 5.70 -7.45 -6.86
CA CYS A 200 5.91 -6.03 -6.58
C CYS A 200 4.81 -5.19 -7.24
N PHE A 201 4.22 -4.29 -6.48
CA PHE A 201 3.14 -3.41 -6.91
C PHE A 201 3.51 -1.95 -6.69
N ALA A 202 3.35 -1.13 -7.72
CA ALA A 202 3.46 0.32 -7.63
C ALA A 202 2.18 0.90 -7.02
N VAL A 203 2.30 1.80 -6.04
CA VAL A 203 1.18 2.56 -5.49
C VAL A 203 1.33 4.01 -5.93
N ILE A 204 0.43 4.46 -6.81
CA ILE A 204 0.53 5.75 -7.50
C ILE A 204 -0.77 6.54 -7.28
N GLY A 205 -0.66 7.74 -6.76
CA GLY A 205 -1.80 8.66 -6.53
C GLY A 205 -1.79 9.81 -7.51
N ARG A 206 -1.43 11.01 -7.06
CA ARG A 206 -1.42 12.28 -7.80
C ARG A 206 -1.01 12.19 -9.28
N PRO A 207 0.07 11.49 -9.64
CA PRO A 207 0.46 11.35 -11.05
C PRO A 207 -0.61 10.74 -11.96
N ILE A 208 -1.54 9.99 -11.39
CA ILE A 208 -2.66 9.40 -12.15
C ILE A 208 -3.94 10.22 -11.99
N ILE A 209 -4.28 10.61 -10.75
CA ILE A 209 -5.59 11.17 -10.44
C ILE A 209 -5.73 12.67 -10.75
N GLU A 210 -4.62 13.42 -10.88
CA GLU A 210 -4.67 14.83 -11.25
C GLU A 210 -4.79 14.98 -12.77
N GLY A 211 -5.88 15.59 -13.24
CA GLY A 211 -6.18 15.78 -14.66
C GLY A 211 -6.91 14.59 -15.30
N ASP A 212 -6.45 14.11 -16.47
CA ASP A 212 -7.08 12.97 -17.16
C ASP A 212 -6.43 11.63 -16.73
N PRO A 213 -7.10 10.82 -15.89
CA PRO A 213 -6.53 9.61 -15.35
C PRO A 213 -6.24 8.55 -16.42
N VAL A 214 -7.00 8.53 -17.53
CA VAL A 214 -6.80 7.56 -18.63
C VAL A 214 -5.54 7.89 -19.40
N GLN A 215 -5.31 9.15 -19.71
CA GLN A 215 -4.08 9.57 -20.38
C GLN A 215 -2.87 9.41 -19.47
N ASN A 216 -3.00 9.75 -18.19
CA ASN A 216 -1.91 9.69 -17.22
C ASN A 216 -1.44 8.25 -17.01
N ILE A 217 -2.34 7.28 -16.81
CA ILE A 217 -1.96 5.89 -16.62
C ILE A 217 -1.29 5.31 -17.87
N LYS A 218 -1.77 5.65 -19.07
CA LYS A 218 -1.13 5.24 -20.33
C LYS A 218 0.28 5.77 -20.46
N LYS A 219 0.52 7.05 -20.16
CA LYS A 219 1.87 7.66 -20.16
C LYS A 219 2.81 6.95 -19.17
N ILE A 220 2.32 6.64 -17.96
CA ILE A 220 3.12 5.93 -16.95
C ILE A 220 3.50 4.53 -17.44
N ILE A 221 2.55 3.77 -17.96
CA ILE A 221 2.82 2.41 -18.49
C ILE A 221 3.78 2.48 -19.69
N GLN A 222 3.59 3.42 -20.62
CA GLN A 222 4.46 3.58 -21.79
C GLN A 222 5.90 3.98 -21.42
N SER A 223 6.10 4.68 -20.30
CA SER A 223 7.46 5.07 -19.84
C SER A 223 8.34 3.89 -19.44
N SER A 224 7.78 2.67 -19.31
CA SER A 224 8.52 1.46 -18.95
C SER A 224 9.02 0.65 -20.15
N TYR A 225 8.76 1.14 -21.36
CA TYR A 225 9.23 0.57 -22.62
C TYR A 225 10.26 1.49 -23.28
#